data_ec07ac9d1bc8e4c445355f8713738107
#
_entry.id   ec07ac9d1bc8e4c445355f8713738107
#
_cell.length_a   1.000
_cell.length_b   1.000
_cell.length_c   1.000
_cell.angle_alpha   90.00
_cell.angle_beta   90.00
_cell.angle_gamma   90.00
#
_symmetry.space_group_name_H-M   'P 1'
#
loop_
_entity.id
_entity.type
_entity.pdbx_description
1 polymer ?
#
loop_
_entity_poly.entity_id
_entity_poly.type
_entity_poly.pdbx_seq_one_letter_code
_entity_poly.pdbx_strand_id
1 'polypeptide(L)'
;MVSLSIRQDLSAAELRDLGRKESDARVSRRLLALAMALDGISRGEAARQAGMDRQALRDWVVRYNAGGVDGLRDRGRSGRPALLAPELEKELRHLIEAGADFERDGVIEYRVKHIRALALRHFGADYSRSGMQGRLHRMKLSYLKPRPIHPKTDPATQEAFKKTSPG
;
A
#
# COMPACT_ATOMS: atom_id res chain seq x y z
N MET A 1 17.77 -33.67 15.73
CA MET A 1 17.00 -32.50 15.28
C MET A 1 15.99 -32.15 16.36
N VAL A 2 16.07 -30.97 16.95
CA VAL A 2 15.09 -30.52 17.95
C VAL A 2 13.75 -30.36 17.24
N SER A 3 12.73 -31.11 17.69
CA SER A 3 11.37 -30.96 17.18
C SER A 3 10.85 -29.57 17.59
N LEU A 4 10.49 -28.73 16.64
CA LEU A 4 9.90 -27.41 16.91
C LEU A 4 8.54 -27.63 17.61
N SER A 5 8.43 -27.35 18.93
CA SER A 5 7.16 -27.43 19.65
C SER A 5 6.20 -26.33 19.23
N ILE A 6 4.90 -26.62 19.27
CA ILE A 6 3.84 -25.62 19.10
C ILE A 6 3.52 -25.08 20.50
N ARG A 7 3.45 -23.75 20.66
CA ARG A 7 3.01 -23.15 21.93
C ARG A 7 1.59 -23.60 22.28
N GLN A 8 1.34 -23.80 23.56
CA GLN A 8 0.10 -24.42 24.06
C GLN A 8 -0.75 -23.43 24.90
N ASP A 9 -0.69 -22.17 24.55
CA ASP A 9 -1.56 -21.13 25.14
C ASP A 9 -3.02 -21.26 24.68
N LEU A 10 -3.26 -21.94 23.56
CA LEU A 10 -4.57 -22.35 23.08
C LEU A 10 -4.58 -23.87 22.83
N SER A 11 -5.67 -24.50 23.22
CA SER A 11 -5.93 -25.92 22.93
C SER A 11 -6.29 -26.13 21.46
N ALA A 12 -6.21 -27.35 20.98
CA ALA A 12 -6.64 -27.71 19.64
C ALA A 12 -8.13 -27.38 19.37
N ALA A 13 -8.99 -27.53 20.40
CA ALA A 13 -10.40 -27.16 20.31
C ALA A 13 -10.60 -25.65 20.11
N GLU A 14 -9.91 -24.84 20.90
CA GLU A 14 -9.97 -23.37 20.78
C GLU A 14 -9.45 -22.88 19.43
N LEU A 15 -8.38 -23.45 18.92
CA LEU A 15 -7.88 -23.13 17.58
C LEU A 15 -8.88 -23.49 16.48
N ARG A 16 -9.63 -24.60 16.61
CA ARG A 16 -10.71 -24.93 15.67
C ARG A 16 -11.86 -23.96 15.75
N ASP A 17 -12.24 -23.54 16.94
CA ASP A 17 -13.31 -22.56 17.13
C ASP A 17 -12.95 -21.19 16.56
N LEU A 18 -11.71 -20.76 16.77
CA LEU A 18 -11.18 -19.56 16.10
C LEU A 18 -11.17 -19.72 14.58
N GLY A 19 -10.74 -20.87 14.06
CA GLY A 19 -10.71 -21.16 12.64
C GLY A 19 -12.10 -21.13 11.97
N ARG A 20 -13.16 -21.55 12.69
CA ARG A 20 -14.54 -21.47 12.19
C ARG A 20 -15.08 -20.05 12.15
N LYS A 21 -14.64 -19.19 13.06
CA LYS A 21 -15.06 -17.78 13.17
C LYS A 21 -14.25 -16.84 12.29
N GLU A 22 -13.07 -17.30 11.83
CA GLU A 22 -12.16 -16.47 11.04
C GLU A 22 -12.69 -16.26 9.60
N SER A 23 -12.75 -15.00 9.18
CA SER A 23 -13.20 -14.61 7.85
C SER A 23 -12.14 -14.82 6.77
N ASP A 24 -10.84 -14.73 7.12
CA ASP A 24 -9.76 -15.02 6.20
C ASP A 24 -9.54 -16.53 6.08
N ALA A 25 -9.94 -17.09 4.95
CA ALA A 25 -9.81 -18.52 4.65
C ALA A 25 -8.37 -19.04 4.75
N ARG A 26 -7.35 -18.19 4.57
CA ARG A 26 -5.95 -18.60 4.73
C ARG A 26 -5.59 -18.74 6.20
N VAL A 27 -6.00 -17.78 7.03
CA VAL A 27 -5.79 -17.84 8.48
C VAL A 27 -6.57 -19.02 9.08
N SER A 28 -7.83 -19.22 8.69
CA SER A 28 -8.65 -20.36 9.09
C SER A 28 -7.94 -21.70 8.83
N ARG A 29 -7.43 -21.92 7.60
CA ARG A 29 -6.69 -23.13 7.25
C ARG A 29 -5.42 -23.33 8.09
N ARG A 30 -4.70 -22.25 8.43
CA ARG A 30 -3.50 -22.28 9.27
C ARG A 30 -3.84 -22.68 10.70
N LEU A 31 -4.92 -22.14 11.26
CA LEU A 31 -5.45 -22.50 12.58
C LEU A 31 -5.84 -23.99 12.64
N LEU A 32 -6.55 -24.48 11.62
CA LEU A 32 -6.92 -25.89 11.55
C LEU A 32 -5.71 -26.82 11.43
N ALA A 33 -4.68 -26.45 10.65
CA ALA A 33 -3.44 -27.23 10.55
C ALA A 33 -2.69 -27.30 11.88
N LEU A 34 -2.63 -26.20 12.64
CA LEU A 34 -2.03 -26.17 13.98
C LEU A 34 -2.82 -27.01 14.95
N ALA A 35 -4.16 -26.94 14.93
CA ALA A 35 -5.02 -27.77 15.79
C ALA A 35 -4.81 -29.27 15.54
N MET A 36 -4.74 -29.68 14.27
CA MET A 36 -4.46 -31.09 13.92
C MET A 36 -3.08 -31.54 14.41
N ALA A 37 -2.07 -30.66 14.30
CA ALA A 37 -0.72 -30.97 14.79
C ALA A 37 -0.66 -31.08 16.34
N LEU A 38 -1.47 -30.30 17.07
CA LEU A 38 -1.61 -30.39 18.53
C LEU A 38 -2.33 -31.66 18.97
N ASP A 39 -3.28 -32.17 18.17
CA ASP A 39 -3.93 -33.45 18.40
C ASP A 39 -3.03 -34.67 18.11
N GLY A 40 -1.77 -34.44 17.77
CA GLY A 40 -0.80 -35.51 17.54
C GLY A 40 -0.74 -36.00 16.09
N ILE A 41 -1.49 -35.39 15.15
CA ILE A 41 -1.37 -35.70 13.72
C ILE A 41 0.01 -35.25 13.25
N SER A 42 0.70 -36.07 12.46
CA SER A 42 2.00 -35.69 11.92
C SER A 42 1.90 -34.40 11.14
N ARG A 43 2.92 -33.54 11.23
CA ARG A 43 2.93 -32.23 10.50
C ARG A 43 2.81 -32.37 8.98
N GLY A 44 3.32 -33.47 8.42
CA GLY A 44 3.16 -33.73 6.99
C GLY A 44 1.71 -33.98 6.63
N GLU A 45 1.02 -34.76 7.45
CA GLU A 45 -0.38 -35.07 7.25
C GLU A 45 -1.29 -33.88 7.55
N ALA A 46 -1.06 -33.15 8.65
CA ALA A 46 -1.79 -31.94 8.99
C ALA A 46 -1.66 -30.88 7.90
N ALA A 47 -0.47 -30.69 7.35
CA ALA A 47 -0.21 -29.78 6.24
C ALA A 47 -0.99 -30.19 4.98
N ARG A 48 -0.94 -31.47 4.62
CA ARG A 48 -1.64 -32.04 3.46
C ARG A 48 -3.14 -31.82 3.55
N GLN A 49 -3.74 -32.14 4.71
CA GLN A 49 -5.18 -31.97 4.95
C GLN A 49 -5.59 -30.48 4.91
N ALA A 50 -4.71 -29.57 5.33
CA ALA A 50 -4.93 -28.13 5.25
C ALA A 50 -4.58 -27.52 3.87
N GLY A 51 -4.21 -28.34 2.88
CA GLY A 51 -3.88 -27.88 1.53
C GLY A 51 -2.59 -27.03 1.46
N MET A 52 -1.57 -27.40 2.27
CA MET A 52 -0.25 -26.75 2.27
C MET A 52 0.86 -27.80 2.35
N ASP A 53 2.09 -27.40 2.05
CA ASP A 53 3.23 -28.28 2.24
C ASP A 53 3.74 -28.27 3.69
N ARG A 54 4.54 -29.29 4.04
CA ARG A 54 5.10 -29.46 5.39
C ARG A 54 6.00 -28.28 5.81
N GLN A 55 6.75 -27.69 4.87
CA GLN A 55 7.62 -26.58 5.17
C GLN A 55 6.80 -25.31 5.47
N ALA A 56 5.75 -25.06 4.70
CA ALA A 56 4.84 -23.96 4.98
C ALA A 56 4.22 -24.08 6.38
N LEU A 57 3.75 -25.27 6.78
CA LEU A 57 3.23 -25.46 8.12
C LEU A 57 4.31 -25.21 9.20
N ARG A 58 5.56 -25.64 8.97
CA ARG A 58 6.67 -25.34 9.89
C ARG A 58 6.86 -23.83 10.06
N ASP A 59 6.86 -23.09 8.99
CA ASP A 59 7.04 -21.63 9.03
C ASP A 59 5.86 -20.95 9.75
N TRP A 60 4.65 -21.48 9.59
CA TRP A 60 3.48 -21.01 10.35
C TRP A 60 3.55 -21.35 11.83
N VAL A 61 4.10 -22.49 12.22
CA VAL A 61 4.38 -22.82 13.63
C VAL A 61 5.35 -21.83 14.24
N VAL A 62 6.45 -21.47 13.53
CA VAL A 62 7.41 -20.46 14.00
C VAL A 62 6.72 -19.12 14.22
N ARG A 63 5.89 -18.69 13.26
CA ARG A 63 5.18 -17.41 13.35
C ARG A 63 4.10 -17.41 14.44
N TYR A 64 3.41 -18.53 14.62
CA TYR A 64 2.44 -18.71 15.70
C TYR A 64 3.14 -18.67 17.06
N ASN A 65 4.27 -19.35 17.22
CA ASN A 65 5.05 -19.33 18.46
C ASN A 65 5.53 -17.92 18.83
N ALA A 66 5.85 -17.08 17.83
CA ALA A 66 6.32 -15.72 18.03
C ALA A 66 5.20 -14.71 18.30
N GLY A 67 4.07 -14.80 17.59
CA GLY A 67 3.02 -13.77 17.59
C GLY A 67 1.60 -14.31 17.85
N GLY A 68 1.45 -15.57 18.29
CA GLY A 68 0.12 -16.15 18.49
C GLY A 68 -0.72 -16.18 17.21
N VAL A 69 -2.01 -15.99 17.36
CA VAL A 69 -2.97 -15.99 16.24
C VAL A 69 -2.66 -14.86 15.23
N ASP A 70 -2.22 -13.68 15.69
CA ASP A 70 -1.86 -12.58 14.81
C ASP A 70 -0.65 -12.91 13.94
N GLY A 71 0.25 -13.76 14.41
CA GLY A 71 1.37 -14.29 13.62
C GLY A 71 0.94 -15.09 12.39
N LEU A 72 -0.30 -15.59 12.37
CA LEU A 72 -0.86 -16.33 11.25
C LEU A 72 -1.43 -15.45 10.13
N ARG A 73 -1.54 -14.14 10.34
CA ARG A 73 -1.98 -13.20 9.30
C ARG A 73 -0.89 -12.95 8.26
N ASP A 74 -1.30 -12.74 7.02
CA ASP A 74 -0.36 -12.37 5.98
C ASP A 74 0.18 -10.97 6.25
N ARG A 75 1.51 -10.83 6.18
CA ARG A 75 2.14 -9.51 6.19
C ARG A 75 1.91 -8.85 4.84
N GLY A 76 1.58 -7.56 4.84
CA GLY A 76 1.53 -6.78 3.62
C GLY A 76 2.85 -6.88 2.85
N ARG A 77 2.77 -7.07 1.55
CA ARG A 77 3.97 -7.04 0.70
C ARG A 77 4.44 -5.61 0.56
N SER A 78 5.72 -5.35 0.78
CA SER A 78 6.32 -4.01 0.67
C SER A 78 6.22 -3.41 -0.75
N GLY A 79 5.95 -4.23 -1.75
CA GLY A 79 5.90 -3.80 -3.15
C GLY A 79 7.28 -3.37 -3.69
N ARG A 80 7.28 -2.72 -4.85
CA ARG A 80 8.49 -2.13 -5.42
C ARG A 80 8.89 -0.89 -4.62
N PRO A 81 10.17 -0.75 -4.23
CA PRO A 81 10.65 0.47 -3.59
C PRO A 81 10.31 1.72 -4.41
N ALA A 82 9.97 2.80 -3.73
CA ALA A 82 9.72 4.07 -4.39
C ALA A 82 11.02 4.62 -5.02
N LEU A 83 10.93 5.19 -6.22
CA LEU A 83 12.08 5.83 -6.87
C LEU A 83 12.55 7.10 -6.14
N LEU A 84 11.62 7.77 -5.45
CA LEU A 84 11.91 8.91 -4.59
C LEU A 84 11.58 8.55 -3.15
N ALA A 85 12.52 8.77 -2.23
CA ALA A 85 12.26 8.73 -0.80
C ALA A 85 11.25 9.84 -0.41
N PRO A 86 10.53 9.70 0.73
CA PRO A 86 9.55 10.70 1.16
C PRO A 86 10.12 12.11 1.34
N GLU A 87 11.38 12.22 1.75
CA GLU A 87 12.08 13.48 1.94
C GLU A 87 12.32 14.18 0.60
N LEU A 88 12.83 13.44 -0.39
CA LEU A 88 13.07 13.93 -1.75
C LEU A 88 11.76 14.26 -2.48
N GLU A 89 10.68 13.59 -2.13
CA GLU A 89 9.33 13.91 -2.64
C GLU A 89 8.85 15.28 -2.15
N LYS A 90 9.11 15.61 -0.89
CA LYS A 90 8.81 16.94 -0.34
C LYS A 90 9.63 18.03 -1.04
N GLU A 91 10.89 17.75 -1.31
CA GLU A 91 11.76 18.68 -2.03
C GLU A 91 11.30 18.88 -3.48
N LEU A 92 10.95 17.80 -4.19
CA LEU A 92 10.36 17.89 -5.52
C LEU A 92 9.06 18.71 -5.50
N ARG A 93 8.19 18.50 -4.50
CA ARG A 93 6.98 19.30 -4.33
C ARG A 93 7.31 20.78 -4.17
N HIS A 94 8.28 21.12 -3.34
CA HIS A 94 8.73 22.49 -3.12
C HIS A 94 9.21 23.17 -4.42
N LEU A 95 9.99 22.44 -5.22
CA LEU A 95 10.44 22.93 -6.54
C LEU A 95 9.27 23.18 -7.50
N ILE A 96 8.25 22.33 -7.49
CA ILE A 96 7.06 22.48 -8.33
C ILE A 96 6.21 23.67 -7.86
N GLU A 97 6.01 23.83 -6.56
CA GLU A 97 5.21 24.90 -5.95
C GLU A 97 5.88 26.28 -6.07
N ALA A 98 7.22 26.32 -6.08
CA ALA A 98 7.99 27.53 -6.37
C ALA A 98 7.77 28.04 -7.81
N GLY A 99 7.30 27.18 -8.70
CA GLY A 99 7.01 27.52 -10.09
C GLY A 99 8.22 27.44 -11.02
N ALA A 100 7.95 27.55 -12.31
CA ALA A 100 8.97 27.56 -13.33
C ALA A 100 9.53 28.99 -13.47
N ASP A 101 10.85 29.08 -13.65
CA ASP A 101 11.58 30.31 -13.94
C ASP A 101 12.16 30.20 -15.34
N PHE A 102 11.86 31.18 -16.20
CA PHE A 102 12.28 31.14 -17.61
C PHE A 102 13.82 31.15 -17.76
N GLU A 103 14.53 31.94 -16.94
CA GLU A 103 15.99 32.06 -17.01
C GLU A 103 16.67 30.76 -16.52
N ARG A 104 16.11 30.12 -15.49
CA ARG A 104 16.64 28.90 -14.89
C ARG A 104 16.22 27.65 -15.63
N ASP A 105 14.94 27.55 -16.03
CA ASP A 105 14.30 26.32 -16.49
C ASP A 105 14.00 26.30 -17.98
N GLY A 106 14.10 27.48 -18.65
CA GLY A 106 13.77 27.65 -20.06
C GLY A 106 12.28 27.50 -20.39
N VAL A 107 11.43 27.55 -19.37
CA VAL A 107 9.96 27.37 -19.49
C VAL A 107 9.24 28.29 -18.52
N ILE A 108 8.04 28.73 -18.90
CA ILE A 108 7.19 29.62 -18.10
C ILE A 108 6.30 28.77 -17.14
N GLU A 109 6.02 27.53 -17.50
CA GLU A 109 5.16 26.63 -16.73
C GLU A 109 5.72 25.20 -16.71
N TYR A 110 5.53 24.51 -15.59
CA TYR A 110 5.88 23.11 -15.51
C TYR A 110 4.75 22.22 -16.05
N ARG A 111 5.09 21.42 -17.07
CA ARG A 111 4.28 20.27 -17.53
C ARG A 111 4.94 18.99 -17.06
N VAL A 112 4.23 17.86 -17.11
CA VAL A 112 4.74 16.55 -16.69
C VAL A 112 6.13 16.23 -17.25
N LYS A 113 6.41 16.59 -18.50
CA LYS A 113 7.74 16.40 -19.12
C LYS A 113 8.85 17.18 -18.41
N HIS A 114 8.56 18.41 -17.96
CA HIS A 114 9.54 19.27 -17.29
C HIS A 114 9.77 18.77 -15.86
N ILE A 115 8.71 18.35 -15.14
CA ILE A 115 8.81 17.77 -13.80
C ILE A 115 9.59 16.44 -13.83
N ARG A 116 9.44 15.62 -14.88
CA ARG A 116 10.28 14.44 -15.07
C ARG A 116 11.76 14.80 -15.22
N ALA A 117 12.07 15.82 -16.03
CA ALA A 117 13.45 16.31 -16.20
C ALA A 117 14.03 16.86 -14.88
N LEU A 118 13.22 17.57 -14.07
CA LEU A 118 13.61 18.01 -12.73
C LEU A 118 13.92 16.80 -11.82
N ALA A 119 13.02 15.81 -11.76
CA ALA A 119 13.21 14.63 -10.93
C ALA A 119 14.46 13.84 -11.32
N LEU A 120 14.73 13.73 -12.62
CA LEU A 120 15.95 13.08 -13.09
C LEU A 120 17.21 13.91 -12.75
N ARG A 121 17.18 15.21 -13.00
CA ARG A 121 18.33 16.11 -12.80
C ARG A 121 18.73 16.26 -11.33
N HIS A 122 17.77 16.43 -10.43
CA HIS A 122 18.04 16.70 -9.02
C HIS A 122 18.16 15.43 -8.17
N PHE A 123 17.45 14.38 -8.53
CA PHE A 123 17.32 13.17 -7.66
C PHE A 123 17.71 11.87 -8.38
N GLY A 124 18.11 11.90 -9.66
CA GLY A 124 18.41 10.69 -10.43
C GLY A 124 17.18 9.79 -10.67
N ALA A 125 15.97 10.29 -10.42
CA ALA A 125 14.74 9.51 -10.48
C ALA A 125 14.11 9.58 -11.89
N ASP A 126 14.34 8.53 -12.69
CA ASP A 126 13.76 8.42 -14.02
C ASP A 126 12.36 7.83 -13.98
N TYR A 127 11.37 8.68 -14.14
CA TYR A 127 9.96 8.30 -14.23
C TYR A 127 9.49 8.23 -15.68
N SER A 128 8.66 7.23 -16.00
CA SER A 128 7.82 7.30 -17.21
C SER A 128 6.81 8.46 -17.09
N ARG A 129 6.22 8.88 -18.22
CA ARG A 129 5.19 9.94 -18.21
C ARG A 129 4.01 9.59 -17.29
N SER A 130 3.48 8.37 -17.42
CA SER A 130 2.37 7.87 -16.59
C SER A 130 2.78 7.70 -15.12
N GLY A 131 4.01 7.22 -14.87
CA GLY A 131 4.55 7.10 -13.52
C GLY A 131 4.64 8.44 -12.79
N MET A 132 5.16 9.47 -13.45
CA MET A 132 5.22 10.83 -12.89
C MET A 132 3.81 11.41 -12.68
N GLN A 133 2.90 11.25 -13.65
CA GLN A 133 1.51 11.70 -13.50
C GLN A 133 0.83 11.05 -12.30
N GLY A 134 0.95 9.73 -12.15
CA GLY A 134 0.44 9.02 -10.97
C GLY A 134 1.09 9.49 -9.66
N ARG A 135 2.38 9.87 -9.69
CA ARG A 135 3.06 10.42 -8.52
C ARG A 135 2.49 11.79 -8.14
N LEU A 136 2.35 12.69 -9.10
CA LEU A 136 1.76 14.03 -8.88
C LEU A 136 0.35 13.93 -8.30
N HIS A 137 -0.49 13.01 -8.80
CA HIS A 137 -1.82 12.75 -8.24
C HIS A 137 -1.77 12.31 -6.76
N ARG A 138 -0.83 11.42 -6.39
CA ARG A 138 -0.63 11.02 -4.98
C ARG A 138 -0.18 12.18 -4.11
N MET A 139 0.63 13.08 -4.66
CA MET A 139 1.05 14.34 -4.03
C MET A 139 -0.07 15.39 -3.98
N LYS A 140 -1.28 15.10 -4.48
CA LYS A 140 -2.40 16.05 -4.59
C LYS A 140 -2.09 17.26 -5.48
N LEU A 141 -1.20 17.08 -6.44
CA LEU A 141 -0.87 18.09 -7.45
C LEU A 141 -1.61 17.76 -8.76
N SER A 142 -2.29 18.75 -9.31
CA SER A 142 -2.98 18.65 -10.59
C SER A 142 -2.66 19.87 -11.45
N TYR A 143 -2.59 19.66 -12.76
CA TYR A 143 -2.42 20.77 -13.71
C TYR A 143 -3.76 21.47 -13.89
N LEU A 144 -3.86 22.70 -13.38
CA LEU A 144 -5.02 23.55 -13.57
C LEU A 144 -4.80 24.44 -14.80
N LYS A 145 -5.62 24.27 -15.82
CA LYS A 145 -5.68 25.25 -16.92
C LYS A 145 -6.48 26.46 -16.43
N PRO A 146 -5.92 27.68 -16.46
CA PRO A 146 -6.69 28.88 -16.22
C PRO A 146 -7.87 28.90 -17.20
N ARG A 147 -9.09 28.97 -16.69
CA ARG A 147 -10.26 29.23 -17.53
C ARG A 147 -10.30 30.73 -17.80
N PRO A 148 -10.30 31.17 -19.06
CA PRO A 148 -10.49 32.59 -19.34
C PRO A 148 -11.84 33.01 -18.76
N ILE A 149 -11.81 34.01 -17.90
CA ILE A 149 -13.02 34.64 -17.37
C ILE A 149 -13.52 35.61 -18.49
N HIS A 150 -14.75 35.42 -18.92
CA HIS A 150 -15.33 36.33 -19.90
C HIS A 150 -15.39 37.75 -19.31
N PRO A 151 -15.00 38.83 -20.06
CA PRO A 151 -14.94 40.17 -19.50
C PRO A 151 -16.25 40.70 -18.91
N LYS A 152 -17.40 40.12 -19.33
CA LYS A 152 -18.74 40.44 -18.82
C LYS A 152 -19.21 39.53 -17.70
N THR A 153 -18.34 38.70 -17.15
CA THR A 153 -18.73 37.79 -16.06
C THR A 153 -18.72 38.55 -14.73
N ASP A 154 -19.89 38.66 -14.11
CA ASP A 154 -20.02 39.18 -12.76
C ASP A 154 -19.83 38.06 -11.73
N PRO A 155 -18.75 38.14 -10.90
CA PRO A 155 -18.48 37.11 -9.86
C PRO A 155 -19.62 36.96 -8.86
N ALA A 156 -20.29 38.07 -8.50
CA ALA A 156 -21.38 38.08 -7.52
C ALA A 156 -22.59 37.27 -8.01
N THR A 157 -22.94 37.42 -9.28
CA THR A 157 -24.02 36.66 -9.92
C THR A 157 -23.69 35.17 -10.03
N GLN A 158 -22.41 34.81 -10.28
CA GLN A 158 -21.96 33.42 -10.29
C GLN A 158 -22.02 32.74 -8.91
N GLU A 159 -21.65 33.44 -7.87
CA GLU A 159 -21.75 32.91 -6.50
C GLU A 159 -23.19 32.73 -6.04
N ALA A 160 -24.08 33.67 -6.39
CA ALA A 160 -25.50 33.53 -6.13
C ALA A 160 -26.10 32.32 -6.82
N PHE A 161 -25.74 32.08 -8.10
CA PHE A 161 -26.20 30.90 -8.87
C PHE A 161 -25.68 29.58 -8.28
N LYS A 162 -24.41 29.51 -7.85
CA LYS A 162 -23.85 28.32 -7.20
C LYS A 162 -24.54 27.95 -5.89
N LYS A 163 -25.01 28.96 -5.14
CA LYS A 163 -25.76 28.75 -3.89
C LYS A 163 -27.21 28.30 -4.12
N THR A 164 -27.76 28.55 -5.30
CA THR A 164 -29.17 28.26 -5.62
C THR A 164 -29.35 26.95 -6.41
N SER A 165 -28.26 26.38 -6.98
CA SER A 165 -28.34 25.10 -7.71
C SER A 165 -28.26 23.92 -6.72
N PRO A 166 -29.34 23.11 -6.56
CA PRO A 166 -29.27 21.86 -5.83
C PRO A 166 -28.37 20.88 -6.57
N GLY A 167 -27.43 20.22 -5.82
CA GLY A 167 -26.51 19.20 -6.32
C GLY A 167 -27.20 17.89 -6.68
#